data_e67b5b56d2071f342dcb71bd9837277f
#
_entry.id   e67b5b56d2071f342dcb71bd9837277f
#
_cell.length_a   1.000
_cell.length_b   1.000
_cell.length_c   1.000
_cell.angle_alpha   90.00
_cell.angle_beta   90.00
_cell.angle_gamma   90.00
#
_symmetry.space_group_name_H-M   'P 1'
#
loop_
_entity.id
_entity.type
_entity.pdbx_description
1 polymer ?
#
loop_
_entity_poly.entity_id
_entity_poly.type
_entity_poly.pdbx_seq_one_letter_code
_entity_poly.pdbx_strand_id
1 'polypeptide(L)'
;MFYNKKTKFEGGDTIMSRYTGPSWKISRRLGISLSGTGKELEKRPYAPGQHGPNARGKKSEYGQQLTEKQKLRHTYGMTERQFKNVFLKAGKLKGLHGENFMILLETRLDNLVYRLGLARTRRAARQLVNHGHVLVDGKRVDIPSYSVKPGQTISLREKSANLAVVAEAIEVNNFVPEYLSFDADSKVGTFVRMPERSELSAEINEQLIVEFYSR
;
A
#
# COMPACT_ATOMS: atom_id res chain seq x y z
N MET A 1 30.84 22.23 -30.51
CA MET A 1 30.80 23.01 -29.26
C MET A 1 29.36 22.94 -28.74
N PHE A 2 29.02 21.90 -28.00
CA PHE A 2 27.65 21.67 -27.52
C PHE A 2 27.57 21.96 -26.02
N TYR A 3 26.81 22.99 -25.69
CA TYR A 3 26.56 23.45 -24.34
C TYR A 3 25.68 22.47 -23.59
N ASN A 4 26.27 21.84 -22.60
CA ASN A 4 25.59 20.96 -21.62
C ASN A 4 25.04 21.87 -20.50
N LYS A 5 23.80 22.34 -20.61
CA LYS A 5 23.10 22.99 -19.50
C LYS A 5 22.62 21.94 -18.51
N LYS A 6 23.42 21.65 -17.49
CA LYS A 6 22.95 21.05 -16.26
C LYS A 6 22.07 22.08 -15.54
N THR A 7 20.75 21.94 -15.65
CA THR A 7 19.82 22.61 -14.73
C THR A 7 19.98 22.01 -13.35
N LYS A 8 20.65 22.72 -12.44
CA LYS A 8 20.57 22.52 -11.01
C LYS A 8 19.10 22.71 -10.60
N PHE A 9 18.44 21.68 -10.18
CA PHE A 9 17.22 21.80 -9.37
C PHE A 9 17.65 22.22 -7.97
N GLU A 10 17.52 23.49 -7.68
CA GLU A 10 17.60 24.03 -6.31
C GLU A 10 16.46 23.46 -5.48
N GLY A 11 16.77 23.18 -4.20
CA GLY A 11 15.94 22.45 -3.25
C GLY A 11 14.51 22.97 -3.12
N GLY A 12 13.61 22.33 -3.84
CA GLY A 12 12.20 22.34 -3.53
C GLY A 12 11.90 21.09 -2.72
N ASP A 13 11.22 21.26 -1.59
CA ASP A 13 10.68 20.20 -0.76
C ASP A 13 10.14 19.08 -1.64
N THR A 14 10.71 17.91 -1.52
CA THR A 14 10.26 16.71 -2.25
C THR A 14 8.89 16.32 -1.69
N ILE A 15 7.85 17.05 -2.09
CA ILE A 15 6.46 16.69 -1.79
C ILE A 15 6.27 15.30 -2.39
N MET A 16 6.30 14.28 -1.53
CA MET A 16 6.04 12.92 -1.97
C MET A 16 4.67 12.89 -2.64
N SER A 17 4.68 12.70 -3.95
CA SER A 17 3.47 12.65 -4.75
C SER A 17 2.55 11.55 -4.22
N ARG A 18 1.37 11.94 -3.73
CA ARG A 18 0.34 11.05 -3.20
C ARG A 18 -1.02 11.49 -3.69
N TYR A 19 -1.97 10.57 -3.70
CA TYR A 19 -3.35 10.93 -3.98
C TYR A 19 -3.96 11.64 -2.77
N THR A 20 -4.35 12.91 -2.93
CA THR A 20 -4.97 13.76 -1.89
C THR A 20 -6.46 13.97 -2.10
N GLY A 21 -7.02 13.45 -3.20
CA GLY A 21 -8.43 13.57 -3.53
C GLY A 21 -9.35 12.68 -2.67
N PRO A 22 -10.67 12.70 -2.93
CA PRO A 22 -11.69 12.02 -2.14
C PRO A 22 -11.61 10.50 -2.28
N SER A 23 -11.13 9.81 -1.23
CA SER A 23 -10.98 8.35 -1.22
C SER A 23 -12.31 7.58 -1.32
N TRP A 24 -13.36 8.06 -0.68
CA TRP A 24 -14.69 7.44 -0.72
C TRP A 24 -15.26 7.38 -2.15
N LYS A 25 -14.98 8.39 -2.97
CA LYS A 25 -15.38 8.41 -4.38
C LYS A 25 -14.71 7.27 -5.16
N ILE A 26 -13.43 7.00 -4.84
CA ILE A 26 -12.67 5.91 -5.47
C ILE A 26 -13.14 4.56 -4.93
N SER A 27 -13.29 4.40 -3.62
CA SER A 27 -13.83 3.18 -3.01
C SER A 27 -15.14 2.76 -3.66
N ARG A 28 -16.08 3.68 -3.78
CA ARG A 28 -17.37 3.43 -4.42
C ARG A 28 -17.28 3.08 -5.91
N ARG A 29 -16.35 3.71 -6.64
CA ARG A 29 -16.11 3.39 -8.07
C ARG A 29 -15.53 1.99 -8.25
N LEU A 30 -14.65 1.58 -7.35
CA LEU A 30 -13.93 0.31 -7.41
C LEU A 30 -14.69 -0.83 -6.72
N GLY A 31 -15.66 -0.52 -5.86
CA GLY A 31 -16.42 -1.49 -5.09
C GLY A 31 -15.65 -2.12 -3.93
N ILE A 32 -14.54 -1.49 -3.50
CA ILE A 32 -13.72 -1.94 -2.37
C ILE A 32 -13.51 -0.82 -1.36
N SER A 33 -13.43 -1.15 -0.06
CA SER A 33 -13.13 -0.17 0.97
C SER A 33 -11.62 0.09 1.04
N LEU A 34 -11.20 1.30 0.62
CA LEU A 34 -9.81 1.73 0.71
C LEU A 34 -9.43 2.18 2.13
N SER A 35 -10.42 2.50 2.95
CA SER A 35 -10.23 2.90 4.34
C SER A 35 -10.16 1.71 5.30
N GLY A 36 -10.62 0.54 4.87
CA GLY A 36 -10.80 -0.65 5.70
C GLY A 36 -12.00 -0.59 6.65
N THR A 37 -12.76 0.53 6.65
CA THR A 37 -13.93 0.68 7.55
C THR A 37 -15.25 0.21 6.96
N GLY A 38 -15.35 0.04 5.64
CA GLY A 38 -16.58 -0.35 4.93
C GLY A 38 -17.67 0.74 4.84
N LYS A 39 -17.64 1.75 5.70
CA LYS A 39 -18.70 2.77 5.84
C LYS A 39 -19.09 3.48 4.54
N GLU A 40 -18.15 3.68 3.64
CA GLU A 40 -18.38 4.33 2.33
C GLU A 40 -19.22 3.46 1.38
N LEU A 41 -19.14 2.14 1.51
CA LEU A 41 -19.91 1.17 0.72
C LEU A 41 -21.26 0.87 1.35
N GLU A 42 -21.33 0.77 2.68
CA GLU A 42 -22.60 0.61 3.42
C GLU A 42 -23.57 1.75 3.12
N LYS A 43 -23.08 2.98 3.20
CA LYS A 43 -23.91 4.18 2.99
C LYS A 43 -24.37 4.33 1.54
N ARG A 44 -23.51 4.01 0.55
CA ARG A 44 -23.79 4.15 -0.88
C ARG A 44 -23.04 3.10 -1.71
N PRO A 45 -23.59 1.89 -1.92
CA PRO A 45 -22.88 0.78 -2.59
C PRO A 45 -22.75 0.92 -4.11
N TYR A 46 -23.05 2.07 -4.67
CA TYR A 46 -23.01 2.34 -6.12
C TYR A 46 -21.94 3.37 -6.49
N ALA A 47 -21.54 3.37 -7.76
CA ALA A 47 -20.55 4.29 -8.30
C ALA A 47 -20.98 5.77 -8.10
N PRO A 48 -20.00 6.69 -7.90
CA PRO A 48 -20.32 8.11 -7.77
C PRO A 48 -20.81 8.72 -9.09
N GLY A 49 -21.64 9.75 -8.98
CA GLY A 49 -22.21 10.50 -10.12
C GLY A 49 -23.71 10.33 -10.24
N GLN A 50 -24.33 11.15 -11.12
CA GLN A 50 -25.79 11.20 -11.32
C GLN A 50 -26.35 9.84 -11.78
N HIS A 51 -25.63 9.15 -12.65
CA HIS A 51 -26.03 7.86 -13.20
C HIS A 51 -25.57 6.64 -12.36
N GLY A 52 -24.91 6.87 -11.22
CA GLY A 52 -24.35 5.80 -10.40
C GLY A 52 -25.34 4.71 -10.01
N PRO A 53 -26.52 5.05 -9.44
CA PRO A 53 -27.53 4.06 -9.03
C PRO A 53 -28.09 3.22 -10.18
N ASN A 54 -28.18 3.80 -11.36
CA ASN A 54 -28.77 3.18 -12.56
C ASN A 54 -27.75 2.69 -13.57
N ALA A 55 -26.47 2.71 -13.24
CA ALA A 55 -25.40 2.26 -14.15
C ALA A 55 -25.48 0.74 -14.37
N ARG A 56 -25.89 0.32 -15.56
CA ARG A 56 -26.02 -1.08 -15.98
C ARG A 56 -25.03 -1.48 -17.08
N GLY A 57 -23.98 -0.68 -17.33
CA GLY A 57 -23.02 -0.92 -18.40
C GLY A 57 -22.17 -2.17 -18.17
N LYS A 58 -22.10 -3.06 -19.17
CA LYS A 58 -21.14 -4.15 -19.19
C LYS A 58 -19.74 -3.56 -19.34
N LYS A 59 -18.80 -3.92 -18.45
CA LYS A 59 -17.42 -3.50 -18.57
C LYS A 59 -16.75 -4.24 -19.73
N SER A 60 -16.06 -3.52 -20.58
CA SER A 60 -15.17 -4.13 -21.58
C SER A 60 -14.01 -4.85 -20.87
N GLU A 61 -13.34 -5.75 -21.56
CA GLU A 61 -12.15 -6.45 -21.06
C GLU A 61 -11.08 -5.47 -20.56
N TYR A 62 -10.76 -4.46 -21.37
CA TYR A 62 -9.87 -3.38 -20.95
C TYR A 62 -10.35 -2.68 -19.67
N GLY A 63 -11.66 -2.42 -19.56
CA GLY A 63 -12.27 -1.79 -18.39
C GLY A 63 -12.16 -2.66 -17.13
N GLN A 64 -12.21 -3.98 -17.28
CA GLN A 64 -12.00 -4.92 -16.17
C GLN A 64 -10.52 -4.90 -15.72
N GLN A 65 -9.60 -5.06 -16.65
CA GLN A 65 -8.15 -5.00 -16.39
C GLN A 65 -7.73 -3.67 -15.74
N LEU A 66 -8.23 -2.56 -16.27
CA LEU A 66 -7.99 -1.23 -15.69
C LEU A 66 -8.55 -1.13 -14.27
N THR A 67 -9.75 -1.69 -14.02
CA THR A 67 -10.37 -1.66 -12.69
C THR A 67 -9.52 -2.43 -11.67
N GLU A 68 -9.06 -3.64 -12.01
CA GLU A 68 -8.21 -4.45 -11.14
C GLU A 68 -6.88 -3.74 -10.83
N LYS A 69 -6.23 -3.19 -11.86
CA LYS A 69 -5.04 -2.37 -11.66
C LYS A 69 -5.29 -1.19 -10.71
N GLN A 70 -6.39 -0.46 -10.89
CA GLN A 70 -6.73 0.68 -10.03
C GLN A 70 -7.08 0.25 -8.61
N LYS A 71 -7.75 -0.89 -8.41
CA LYS A 71 -7.99 -1.45 -7.07
C LYS A 71 -6.67 -1.61 -6.34
N LEU A 72 -5.75 -2.38 -6.91
CA LEU A 72 -4.46 -2.67 -6.28
C LEU A 72 -3.67 -1.39 -6.03
N ARG A 73 -3.55 -0.51 -7.02
CA ARG A 73 -2.82 0.75 -6.90
C ARG A 73 -3.33 1.64 -5.77
N HIS A 74 -4.65 1.78 -5.64
CA HIS A 74 -5.24 2.63 -4.60
C HIS A 74 -5.20 1.98 -3.22
N THR A 75 -5.27 0.67 -3.12
CA THR A 75 -5.12 -0.08 -1.86
C THR A 75 -3.76 0.21 -1.22
N TYR A 76 -2.68 0.18 -2.02
CA TYR A 76 -1.34 0.52 -1.52
C TYR A 76 -1.01 2.02 -1.58
N GLY A 77 -1.94 2.87 -2.03
CA GLY A 77 -1.77 4.32 -2.06
C GLY A 77 -0.62 4.81 -2.93
N MET A 78 -0.32 4.10 -4.01
CA MET A 78 0.81 4.39 -4.90
C MET A 78 0.41 5.31 -6.06
N THR A 79 1.40 6.08 -6.58
CA THR A 79 1.27 6.77 -7.86
C THR A 79 1.45 5.76 -9.01
N GLU A 80 0.93 6.08 -10.20
CA GLU A 80 1.03 5.20 -11.36
C GLU A 80 2.49 4.89 -11.73
N ARG A 81 3.36 5.89 -11.66
CA ARG A 81 4.79 5.72 -11.97
C ARG A 81 5.47 4.75 -11.00
N GLN A 82 5.21 4.90 -9.70
CA GLN A 82 5.77 4.00 -8.68
C GLN A 82 5.24 2.56 -8.87
N PHE A 83 3.95 2.43 -9.13
CA PHE A 83 3.29 1.15 -9.33
C PHE A 83 3.87 0.40 -10.54
N LYS A 84 4.01 1.09 -11.69
CA LYS A 84 4.65 0.55 -12.90
C LYS A 84 6.11 0.15 -12.64
N ASN A 85 6.85 0.94 -11.88
CA ASN A 85 8.25 0.61 -11.54
C ASN A 85 8.35 -0.67 -10.70
N VAL A 86 7.43 -0.89 -9.74
CA VAL A 86 7.39 -2.14 -8.95
C VAL A 86 7.00 -3.32 -9.85
N PHE A 87 6.03 -3.13 -10.74
CA PHE A 87 5.65 -4.15 -11.73
C PHE A 87 6.84 -4.59 -12.60
N LEU A 88 7.59 -3.64 -13.14
CA LEU A 88 8.79 -3.93 -13.94
C LEU A 88 9.90 -4.62 -13.11
N LYS A 89 10.02 -4.30 -11.82
CA LYS A 89 10.96 -5.02 -10.93
C LYS A 89 10.50 -6.46 -10.70
N ALA A 90 9.22 -6.70 -10.49
CA ALA A 90 8.66 -8.03 -10.31
C ALA A 90 8.93 -8.95 -11.49
N GLY A 91 8.83 -8.43 -12.73
CA GLY A 91 9.11 -9.20 -13.94
C GLY A 91 10.58 -9.62 -14.12
N LYS A 92 11.50 -9.04 -13.34
CA LYS A 92 12.92 -9.43 -13.33
C LYS A 92 13.22 -10.56 -12.34
N LEU A 93 12.28 -10.90 -11.48
CA LEU A 93 12.42 -11.97 -10.49
C LEU A 93 12.02 -13.31 -11.09
N LYS A 94 12.62 -14.40 -10.60
CA LYS A 94 12.23 -15.77 -10.96
C LYS A 94 10.85 -16.09 -10.37
N GLY A 95 10.01 -16.79 -11.11
CA GLY A 95 8.66 -17.21 -10.70
C GLY A 95 7.55 -16.49 -11.44
N LEU A 96 6.33 -16.57 -10.93
CA LEU A 96 5.16 -15.95 -11.54
C LEU A 96 5.17 -14.43 -11.34
N HIS A 97 5.07 -13.69 -12.43
CA HIS A 97 5.18 -12.22 -12.42
C HIS A 97 4.14 -11.57 -11.49
N GLY A 98 2.88 -12.05 -11.55
CA GLY A 98 1.80 -11.53 -10.71
C GLY A 98 2.04 -11.76 -9.23
N GLU A 99 2.47 -12.95 -8.83
CA GLU A 99 2.79 -13.27 -7.43
C GLU A 99 3.97 -12.43 -6.93
N ASN A 100 5.07 -12.39 -7.67
CA ASN A 100 6.22 -11.55 -7.34
C ASN A 100 5.83 -10.08 -7.16
N PHE A 101 4.90 -9.60 -8.00
CA PHE A 101 4.41 -8.23 -7.91
C PHE A 101 3.63 -7.99 -6.61
N MET A 102 2.74 -8.91 -6.24
CA MET A 102 2.01 -8.83 -4.98
C MET A 102 2.94 -8.89 -3.77
N ILE A 103 3.92 -9.80 -3.78
CA ILE A 103 4.93 -9.92 -2.71
C ILE A 103 5.72 -8.62 -2.55
N LEU A 104 6.20 -8.01 -3.66
CA LEU A 104 6.93 -6.74 -3.58
C LEU A 104 6.09 -5.58 -3.05
N LEU A 105 4.77 -5.59 -3.25
CA LEU A 105 3.88 -4.60 -2.68
C LEU A 105 3.68 -4.81 -1.18
N GLU A 106 3.62 -6.06 -0.73
CA GLU A 106 3.48 -6.39 0.70
C GLU A 106 4.75 -6.13 1.51
N THR A 107 5.94 -6.31 0.94
CA THR A 107 7.22 -6.08 1.63
C THR A 107 7.56 -4.60 1.88
N ARG A 108 6.73 -3.68 1.46
CA ARG A 108 6.93 -2.24 1.71
C ARG A 108 6.76 -1.90 3.18
N LEU A 109 7.63 -1.04 3.69
CA LEU A 109 7.61 -0.64 5.10
C LEU A 109 6.27 0.00 5.52
N ASP A 110 5.69 0.88 4.69
CA ASP A 110 4.39 1.49 4.99
C ASP A 110 3.26 0.46 5.11
N ASN A 111 3.32 -0.60 4.31
CA ASN A 111 2.34 -1.68 4.37
C ASN A 111 2.59 -2.62 5.56
N LEU A 112 3.85 -2.98 5.85
CA LEU A 112 4.17 -3.83 7.01
C LEU A 112 3.79 -3.17 8.33
N VAL A 113 4.03 -1.86 8.48
CA VAL A 113 3.57 -1.08 9.65
C VAL A 113 2.04 -1.14 9.81
N TYR A 114 1.30 -1.11 8.70
CA TYR A 114 -0.15 -1.31 8.72
C TYR A 114 -0.54 -2.74 9.09
N ARG A 115 0.13 -3.75 8.52
CA ARG A 115 -0.14 -5.17 8.80
C ARG A 115 0.19 -5.59 10.25
N LEU A 116 1.20 -4.98 10.85
CA LEU A 116 1.55 -5.14 12.27
C LEU A 116 0.53 -4.49 13.22
N GLY A 117 -0.43 -3.73 12.69
CA GLY A 117 -1.44 -3.07 13.51
C GLY A 117 -0.99 -1.77 14.17
N LEU A 118 0.18 -1.26 13.86
CA LEU A 118 0.68 0.01 14.41
C LEU A 118 -0.06 1.23 13.86
N ALA A 119 -0.90 1.06 12.86
CA ALA A 119 -1.74 2.11 12.30
C ALA A 119 -3.07 1.55 11.78
N ARG A 120 -4.17 2.27 11.98
CA ARG A 120 -5.52 1.87 11.52
C ARG A 120 -5.69 1.84 10.00
N THR A 121 -4.86 2.56 9.28
CA THR A 121 -4.93 2.63 7.80
C THR A 121 -3.53 2.70 7.20
N ARG A 122 -3.38 2.23 5.95
CA ARG A 122 -2.11 2.37 5.21
C ARG A 122 -1.66 3.82 5.05
N ARG A 123 -2.59 4.78 5.05
CA ARG A 123 -2.27 6.22 5.02
C ARG A 123 -1.64 6.69 6.32
N ALA A 124 -2.19 6.26 7.47
CA ALA A 124 -1.64 6.55 8.79
C ALA A 124 -0.27 5.88 8.96
N ALA A 125 -0.11 4.61 8.55
CA ALA A 125 1.16 3.91 8.54
C ALA A 125 2.24 4.66 7.74
N ARG A 126 1.88 5.10 6.54
CA ARG A 126 2.76 5.91 5.69
C ARG A 126 3.15 7.23 6.35
N GLN A 127 2.24 7.87 7.09
CA GLN A 127 2.53 9.09 7.83
C GLN A 127 3.51 8.81 8.97
N LEU A 128 3.31 7.74 9.75
CA LEU A 128 4.23 7.33 10.81
C LEU A 128 5.65 7.10 10.27
N VAL A 129 5.79 6.41 9.14
CA VAL A 129 7.09 6.20 8.49
C VAL A 129 7.70 7.53 8.04
N ASN A 130 6.96 8.36 7.29
CA ASN A 130 7.48 9.64 6.79
C ASN A 130 7.93 10.60 7.89
N HIS A 131 7.24 10.59 9.02
CA HIS A 131 7.61 11.42 10.18
C HIS A 131 8.76 10.82 10.99
N GLY A 132 9.28 9.64 10.57
CA GLY A 132 10.43 8.98 11.18
C GLY A 132 10.16 8.45 12.57
N HIS A 133 8.94 7.95 12.80
CA HIS A 133 8.56 7.28 14.04
C HIS A 133 8.96 5.80 14.06
N VAL A 134 9.33 5.24 12.90
CA VAL A 134 9.62 3.82 12.69
C VAL A 134 11.11 3.56 12.61
N LEU A 135 11.55 2.48 13.23
CA LEU A 135 12.89 1.94 13.17
C LEU A 135 12.87 0.58 12.47
N VAL A 136 13.88 0.30 11.67
CA VAL A 136 14.17 -1.03 11.11
C VAL A 136 15.53 -1.45 11.61
N ASP A 137 15.61 -2.58 12.31
CA ASP A 137 16.83 -3.07 12.98
C ASP A 137 17.48 -1.97 13.85
N GLY A 138 16.67 -1.23 14.61
CA GLY A 138 17.11 -0.14 15.48
C GLY A 138 17.49 1.16 14.77
N LYS A 139 17.48 1.19 13.43
CA LYS A 139 17.81 2.39 12.63
C LYS A 139 16.57 3.09 12.12
N ARG A 140 16.55 4.42 12.23
CA ARG A 140 15.44 5.23 11.71
C ARG A 140 15.34 5.11 10.19
N VAL A 141 14.16 4.75 9.70
CA VAL A 141 13.82 4.72 8.28
C VAL A 141 12.58 5.57 8.05
N ASP A 142 12.68 6.61 7.23
CA ASP A 142 11.61 7.54 6.90
C ASP A 142 11.10 7.40 5.44
N ILE A 143 11.52 6.31 4.77
CA ILE A 143 11.15 6.00 3.39
C ILE A 143 10.04 4.94 3.37
N PRO A 144 8.76 5.29 3.08
CA PRO A 144 7.65 4.34 3.06
C PRO A 144 7.78 3.21 2.05
N SER A 145 8.52 3.45 0.97
CA SER A 145 8.78 2.46 -0.09
C SER A 145 9.99 1.57 0.21
N TYR A 146 10.58 1.68 1.39
CA TYR A 146 11.65 0.78 1.80
C TYR A 146 11.15 -0.67 1.77
N SER A 147 11.89 -1.55 1.11
CA SER A 147 11.56 -2.98 1.04
C SER A 147 12.25 -3.71 2.18
N VAL A 148 11.47 -4.17 3.12
CA VAL A 148 11.95 -4.93 4.28
C VAL A 148 12.28 -6.35 3.85
N LYS A 149 13.33 -6.92 4.41
CA LYS A 149 13.77 -8.30 4.12
C LYS A 149 13.36 -9.23 5.27
N PRO A 150 13.15 -10.52 5.00
CA PRO A 150 12.94 -11.51 6.06
C PRO A 150 14.04 -11.45 7.12
N GLY A 151 13.68 -11.60 8.39
CA GLY A 151 14.56 -11.50 9.55
C GLY A 151 14.72 -10.08 10.10
N GLN A 152 14.29 -9.03 9.39
CA GLN A 152 14.37 -7.65 9.91
C GLN A 152 13.28 -7.36 10.93
N THR A 153 13.63 -6.58 11.94
CA THR A 153 12.72 -6.11 12.98
C THR A 153 12.21 -4.70 12.67
N ILE A 154 10.93 -4.48 12.96
CA ILE A 154 10.25 -3.20 12.81
C ILE A 154 9.77 -2.76 14.19
N SER A 155 10.22 -1.62 14.66
CA SER A 155 9.84 -1.07 15.98
C SER A 155 9.50 0.41 15.89
N LEU A 156 8.92 0.94 16.96
CA LEU A 156 8.70 2.37 17.10
C LEU A 156 9.83 3.02 17.92
N ARG A 157 10.11 4.27 17.63
CA ARG A 157 10.99 5.06 18.49
C ARG A 157 10.37 5.20 19.89
N GLU A 158 11.17 5.19 20.95
CA GLU A 158 10.70 5.33 22.34
C GLU A 158 9.74 6.50 22.52
N LYS A 159 10.09 7.69 22.02
CA LYS A 159 9.22 8.89 22.06
C LYS A 159 7.89 8.75 21.33
N SER A 160 7.77 7.76 20.44
CA SER A 160 6.60 7.53 19.59
C SER A 160 5.79 6.31 20.02
N ALA A 161 6.31 5.50 20.92
CA ALA A 161 5.64 4.29 21.40
C ALA A 161 4.31 4.58 22.13
N ASN A 162 4.18 5.75 22.76
CA ASN A 162 3.00 6.16 23.53
C ASN A 162 2.07 7.12 22.77
N LEU A 163 2.19 7.17 21.42
CA LEU A 163 1.25 7.95 20.62
C LEU A 163 -0.17 7.36 20.74
N ALA A 164 -1.17 8.17 21.07
CA ALA A 164 -2.56 7.73 21.17
C ALA A 164 -3.06 7.03 19.91
N VAL A 165 -2.66 7.51 18.73
CA VAL A 165 -3.01 6.91 17.43
C VAL A 165 -2.49 5.47 17.29
N VAL A 166 -1.33 5.15 17.88
CA VAL A 166 -0.76 3.81 17.87
C VAL A 166 -1.48 2.90 18.86
N ALA A 167 -1.75 3.39 20.08
CA ALA A 167 -2.50 2.65 21.10
C ALA A 167 -3.89 2.25 20.57
N GLU A 168 -4.65 3.20 20.05
CA GLU A 168 -5.96 2.95 19.42
C GLU A 168 -5.88 1.98 18.23
N ALA A 169 -4.78 1.99 17.48
CA ALA A 169 -4.62 1.09 16.34
C ALA A 169 -4.38 -0.34 16.78
N ILE A 170 -3.57 -0.56 17.82
CA ILE A 170 -3.29 -1.88 18.38
C ILE A 170 -4.56 -2.49 19.01
N GLU A 171 -5.36 -1.70 19.75
CA GLU A 171 -6.61 -2.17 20.33
C GLU A 171 -7.64 -2.64 19.30
N VAL A 172 -7.70 -1.99 18.16
CA VAL A 172 -8.66 -2.32 17.09
C VAL A 172 -8.17 -3.45 16.18
N ASN A 173 -6.86 -3.64 16.06
CA ASN A 173 -6.30 -4.61 15.13
C ASN A 173 -5.98 -5.93 15.82
N ASN A 174 -6.85 -6.91 15.67
CA ASN A 174 -6.70 -8.25 16.27
C ASN A 174 -6.10 -9.29 15.31
N PHE A 175 -5.69 -8.89 14.10
CA PHE A 175 -5.20 -9.83 13.10
C PHE A 175 -3.82 -9.43 12.57
N VAL A 176 -2.83 -10.25 12.89
CA VAL A 176 -1.47 -10.18 12.32
C VAL A 176 -1.29 -11.38 11.40
N PRO A 177 -0.89 -11.18 10.13
CA PRO A 177 -0.64 -12.29 9.21
C PRO A 177 0.52 -13.20 9.68
N GLU A 178 0.49 -14.48 9.32
CA GLU A 178 1.48 -15.48 9.76
C GLU A 178 2.92 -15.20 9.31
N TYR A 179 3.11 -14.45 8.22
CA TYR A 179 4.44 -14.03 7.77
C TYR A 179 5.06 -12.92 8.62
N LEU A 180 4.30 -12.41 9.62
CA LEU A 180 4.75 -11.42 10.60
C LEU A 180 4.62 -11.99 12.00
N SER A 181 5.53 -11.62 12.87
CA SER A 181 5.41 -11.81 14.32
C SER A 181 5.31 -10.44 14.97
N PHE A 182 4.41 -10.26 15.93
CA PHE A 182 4.23 -8.99 16.64
C PHE A 182 4.15 -9.23 18.15
N ASP A 183 5.00 -8.57 18.87
CA ASP A 183 4.97 -8.50 20.33
C ASP A 183 4.30 -7.17 20.73
N ALA A 184 3.14 -7.29 21.37
CA ALA A 184 2.34 -6.13 21.77
C ALA A 184 2.97 -5.34 22.93
N ASP A 185 3.68 -6.01 23.82
CA ASP A 185 4.29 -5.39 25.01
C ASP A 185 5.47 -4.51 24.61
N SER A 186 6.37 -5.05 23.82
CA SER A 186 7.53 -4.32 23.30
C SER A 186 7.20 -3.45 22.08
N LYS A 187 6.04 -3.64 21.42
CA LYS A 187 5.64 -3.01 20.16
C LYS A 187 6.66 -3.23 19.04
N VAL A 188 7.24 -4.42 19.01
CA VAL A 188 8.22 -4.87 18.03
C VAL A 188 7.59 -5.90 17.11
N GLY A 189 7.68 -5.69 15.83
CA GLY A 189 7.30 -6.66 14.82
C GLY A 189 8.50 -7.23 14.11
N THR A 190 8.45 -8.49 13.73
CA THR A 190 9.49 -9.15 12.94
C THR A 190 8.90 -9.66 11.62
N PHE A 191 9.56 -9.38 10.51
CA PHE A 191 9.22 -9.95 9.22
C PHE A 191 9.87 -11.31 9.09
N VAL A 192 9.10 -12.39 9.34
CA VAL A 192 9.63 -13.76 9.48
C VAL A 192 9.99 -14.36 8.12
N ARG A 193 9.04 -14.33 7.16
CA ARG A 193 9.19 -14.92 5.83
C ARG A 193 8.50 -14.09 4.77
N MET A 194 8.76 -14.37 3.50
CA MET A 194 7.97 -13.79 2.42
C MET A 194 6.53 -14.32 2.48
N PRO A 195 5.52 -13.46 2.21
CA PRO A 195 4.13 -13.91 2.18
C PRO A 195 3.89 -14.87 1.01
N GLU A 196 3.02 -15.86 1.23
CA GLU A 196 2.52 -16.73 0.18
C GLU A 196 1.30 -16.11 -0.50
N ARG A 197 0.97 -16.57 -1.73
CA ARG A 197 -0.19 -16.05 -2.46
C ARG A 197 -1.51 -16.25 -1.71
N SER A 198 -1.65 -17.35 -0.96
CA SER A 198 -2.81 -17.70 -0.13
C SER A 198 -3.09 -16.69 0.99
N GLU A 199 -2.04 -16.05 1.52
CA GLU A 199 -2.13 -15.06 2.59
C GLU A 199 -2.46 -13.65 2.09
N LEU A 200 -2.38 -13.44 0.77
CA LEU A 200 -2.66 -12.16 0.15
C LEU A 200 -4.14 -12.01 -0.22
N SER A 201 -4.58 -10.80 -0.46
CA SER A 201 -5.98 -10.51 -0.79
C SER A 201 -6.46 -11.33 -1.99
N ALA A 202 -7.47 -12.19 -1.77
CA ALA A 202 -8.13 -12.96 -2.81
C ALA A 202 -9.02 -12.10 -3.73
N GLU A 203 -9.37 -10.89 -3.30
CA GLU A 203 -10.25 -9.98 -4.07
C GLU A 203 -9.60 -9.40 -5.34
N ILE A 204 -8.30 -9.59 -5.49
CA ILE A 204 -7.52 -8.98 -6.59
C ILE A 204 -7.02 -10.07 -7.51
N ASN A 205 -7.36 -9.95 -8.81
CA ASN A 205 -6.84 -10.80 -9.84
C ASN A 205 -5.59 -10.15 -10.47
N GLU A 206 -4.42 -10.63 -10.07
CA GLU A 206 -3.13 -10.15 -10.54
C GLU A 206 -2.89 -10.46 -12.03
N GLN A 207 -3.50 -11.52 -12.58
CA GLN A 207 -3.35 -11.88 -14.00
C GLN A 207 -3.93 -10.79 -14.90
N LEU A 208 -5.08 -10.23 -14.57
CA LEU A 208 -5.66 -9.11 -15.31
C LEU A 208 -4.74 -7.86 -15.29
N ILE A 209 -3.95 -7.69 -14.23
CA ILE A 209 -2.98 -6.59 -14.15
C ILE A 209 -1.77 -6.86 -15.04
N VAL A 210 -1.30 -8.11 -15.09
CA VAL A 210 -0.22 -8.51 -16.01
C VAL A 210 -0.66 -8.31 -17.45
N GLU A 211 -1.86 -8.75 -17.82
CA GLU A 211 -2.43 -8.55 -19.15
C GLU A 211 -2.57 -7.06 -19.51
N PHE A 212 -2.99 -6.22 -18.54
CA PHE A 212 -3.09 -4.77 -18.76
C PHE A 212 -1.77 -4.12 -19.16
N TYR A 213 -0.65 -4.56 -18.58
CA TYR A 213 0.67 -4.00 -18.88
C TYR A 213 1.42 -4.71 -20.00
N SER A 214 0.91 -5.84 -20.49
CA SER A 214 1.48 -6.60 -21.60
C SER A 214 0.99 -6.14 -22.99
N ARG A 215 0.04 -5.21 -23.00
CA ARG A 215 -0.50 -4.60 -24.22
C ARG A 215 0.44 -3.59 -24.83
#